data_575c73291d7acb1ef843179490ec44d3
#
_entry.id   575c73291d7acb1ef843179490ec44d3
#
_cell.length_a   1.000
_cell.length_b   1.000
_cell.length_c   1.000
_cell.angle_alpha   90.00
_cell.angle_beta   90.00
_cell.angle_gamma   90.00
#
_symmetry.space_group_name_H-M   'P 1'
#
loop_
_entity.id
_entity.type
_entity.pdbx_description
1 polymer ?
#
loop_
_entity_poly.entity_id
_entity_poly.type
_entity_poly.pdbx_seq_one_letter_code
_entity_poly.pdbx_strand_id
1 'polypeptide(L)'
;NLEFFKKEIFEITKINYWKIKKIEIYSQKIKNENIFNFNNEKDDLFIIEDARKDKRFFDNPLVTSDPFVIFYAGVVLKSDEDLPLGTLCVIDNSPRKLSDKQIRSLKTISKQIMNLLNYKKSMRKKEELRIQLVQKNRELERFASIAAHDLKSPLANIKSAANLFSEIYASQIDTQGNLLIDSIEKSGQRLKLLVDGLLEFTKIDDLSLVTKTKVNLIKLTKDLTKLIGNKDNIKISLNTKLTTIKTYPILLDQILINLFSNSLKYSNKKIAEIELNVSENSSHYLFIVKDNGPGISKKNQTTIFNLFQIASAEDQFGNKGNGIGLATVKKIIEKLGGKIHVQSEEGKGAEFHFSISK
;
A
#
# COMPACT_ATOMS: atom_id res chain seq x y z
N ASN A 1 13.95 23.89 -7.04
CA ASN A 1 14.36 25.20 -6.54
C ASN A 1 15.61 25.74 -7.25
N LEU A 2 15.44 26.04 -8.54
CA LEU A 2 16.52 26.55 -9.39
C LEU A 2 17.04 27.90 -8.86
N GLU A 3 16.15 28.73 -8.29
CA GLU A 3 16.49 30.04 -7.71
C GLU A 3 17.40 29.92 -6.47
N PHE A 4 17.23 28.89 -5.67
CA PHE A 4 18.11 28.63 -4.52
C PHE A 4 19.54 28.34 -4.98
N PHE A 5 19.71 27.42 -5.96
CA PHE A 5 21.03 27.13 -6.52
C PHE A 5 21.66 28.32 -7.22
N LYS A 6 20.85 29.17 -7.83
CA LYS A 6 21.27 30.43 -8.41
C LYS A 6 21.96 31.31 -7.38
N LYS A 7 21.29 31.56 -6.28
CA LYS A 7 21.80 32.41 -5.20
C LYS A 7 23.07 31.82 -4.58
N GLU A 8 23.11 30.51 -4.37
CA GLU A 8 24.28 29.83 -3.81
C GLU A 8 25.50 29.91 -4.74
N ILE A 9 25.32 29.69 -6.05
CA ILE A 9 26.38 29.82 -7.04
C ILE A 9 26.92 31.25 -7.09
N PHE A 10 26.04 32.27 -7.06
CA PHE A 10 26.45 33.69 -7.02
C PHE A 10 27.26 34.00 -5.75
N GLU A 11 26.79 33.60 -4.57
CA GLU A 11 27.50 33.84 -3.31
C GLU A 11 28.90 33.20 -3.27
N ILE A 12 29.06 32.02 -3.87
CA ILE A 12 30.32 31.27 -3.92
C ILE A 12 31.27 31.83 -4.97
N THR A 13 30.78 32.13 -6.16
CA THR A 13 31.63 32.52 -7.30
C THR A 13 31.83 34.02 -7.46
N LYS A 14 30.91 34.83 -6.86
CA LYS A 14 30.80 36.29 -7.08
C LYS A 14 30.72 36.68 -8.57
N ILE A 15 30.19 35.76 -9.40
CA ILE A 15 29.99 35.96 -10.84
C ILE A 15 28.56 36.41 -11.07
N ASN A 16 28.38 37.59 -11.67
CA ASN A 16 27.08 38.22 -11.88
C ASN A 16 26.23 37.57 -12.98
N TYR A 17 26.82 36.77 -13.85
CA TYR A 17 26.16 36.09 -14.97
C TYR A 17 26.32 34.58 -14.85
N TRP A 18 25.21 33.87 -14.70
CA TRP A 18 25.16 32.43 -14.80
C TRP A 18 23.92 32.04 -15.61
N LYS A 19 24.08 31.07 -16.47
CA LYS A 19 23.01 30.46 -17.26
C LYS A 19 23.03 28.96 -17.02
N ILE A 20 22.07 28.48 -16.22
CA ILE A 20 21.71 27.06 -16.34
C ILE A 20 20.91 26.95 -17.63
N LYS A 21 21.56 26.56 -18.71
CA LYS A 21 20.84 26.23 -19.93
C LYS A 21 19.94 25.05 -19.61
N LYS A 22 18.63 25.21 -19.90
CA LYS A 22 17.64 24.15 -19.82
C LYS A 22 18.27 22.83 -20.23
N ILE A 23 18.18 21.80 -19.38
CA ILE A 23 18.61 20.46 -19.72
C ILE A 23 17.62 19.97 -20.79
N GLU A 24 17.82 20.35 -22.01
CA GLU A 24 17.21 19.70 -23.16
C GLU A 24 18.10 18.50 -23.46
N ILE A 25 17.51 17.31 -23.37
CA ILE A 25 18.14 16.07 -23.82
C ILE A 25 18.29 16.18 -25.33
N TYR A 26 19.42 16.75 -25.78
CA TYR A 26 19.80 16.76 -27.16
C TYR A 26 20.53 15.46 -27.51
N SER A 27 19.80 14.36 -27.63
CA SER A 27 20.35 13.09 -28.09
C SER A 27 20.61 13.06 -29.61
N GLN A 28 20.20 14.04 -30.40
CA GLN A 28 20.34 13.98 -31.86
C GLN A 28 20.82 15.26 -32.57
N LYS A 29 20.96 16.42 -31.92
CA LYS A 29 21.33 17.67 -32.63
C LYS A 29 22.73 18.21 -32.36
N ILE A 30 23.52 17.56 -31.50
CA ILE A 30 24.91 17.99 -31.17
C ILE A 30 25.91 17.45 -32.16
N LYS A 31 25.53 16.73 -33.22
CA LYS A 31 26.47 16.19 -34.20
C LYS A 31 27.06 17.21 -35.17
N ASN A 32 26.52 18.41 -35.30
CA ASN A 32 26.91 19.36 -36.35
C ASN A 32 27.30 20.78 -35.91
N GLU A 33 27.27 21.10 -34.61
CA GLU A 33 27.81 22.39 -34.16
C GLU A 33 28.83 22.14 -33.05
N ASN A 34 30.11 22.39 -33.38
CA ASN A 34 31.30 22.28 -32.50
C ASN A 34 31.25 23.29 -31.31
N ILE A 35 30.20 23.28 -30.51
CA ILE A 35 30.15 24.04 -29.28
C ILE A 35 30.43 23.07 -28.14
N PHE A 36 31.72 22.95 -27.75
CA PHE A 36 32.23 22.20 -26.61
C PHE A 36 32.14 20.65 -26.73
N ASN A 37 32.98 20.07 -27.58
CA ASN A 37 33.19 18.62 -27.63
C ASN A 37 34.05 18.20 -26.43
N PHE A 38 33.39 17.81 -25.29
CA PHE A 38 34.05 17.40 -24.03
C PHE A 38 34.60 15.97 -24.05
N ASN A 39 34.79 15.35 -25.22
CA ASN A 39 35.01 13.90 -25.31
C ASN A 39 36.44 13.44 -24.97
N ASN A 40 37.38 14.29 -24.52
CA ASN A 40 38.76 13.87 -24.34
C ASN A 40 39.47 14.27 -23.03
N GLU A 41 38.79 14.82 -22.02
CA GLU A 41 39.46 15.13 -20.77
C GLU A 41 38.96 14.22 -19.64
N LYS A 42 39.91 13.58 -18.94
CA LYS A 42 39.68 12.73 -17.76
C LYS A 42 39.03 13.47 -16.57
N ASP A 43 38.88 14.79 -16.66
CA ASP A 43 38.27 15.63 -15.63
C ASP A 43 36.86 16.09 -16.05
N ASP A 44 35.89 15.87 -15.18
CA ASP A 44 34.50 16.34 -15.36
C ASP A 44 34.37 17.87 -15.33
N LEU A 45 35.45 18.60 -15.23
CA LEU A 45 35.51 20.06 -15.13
C LEU A 45 36.33 20.65 -16.26
N PHE A 46 35.73 21.63 -16.95
CA PHE A 46 36.37 22.38 -18.03
C PHE A 46 36.39 23.87 -17.70
N ILE A 47 37.56 24.52 -17.76
CA ILE A 47 37.76 25.94 -17.43
C ILE A 47 38.48 26.65 -18.57
N ILE A 48 37.93 27.82 -18.97
CA ILE A 48 38.55 28.78 -19.87
C ILE A 48 38.66 30.11 -19.15
N GLU A 49 39.85 30.52 -18.76
CA GLU A 49 40.11 31.77 -18.02
C GLU A 49 39.88 33.02 -18.87
N ASP A 50 40.26 32.97 -20.17
CA ASP A 50 40.04 34.05 -21.16
C ASP A 50 39.86 33.43 -22.57
N ALA A 51 38.61 33.33 -23.00
CA ALA A 51 38.24 32.70 -24.28
C ALA A 51 38.81 33.42 -25.50
N ARG A 52 39.15 34.71 -25.43
CA ARG A 52 39.79 35.49 -26.51
C ARG A 52 41.21 35.04 -26.76
N LYS A 53 41.87 34.42 -25.80
CA LYS A 53 43.25 33.89 -25.89
C LYS A 53 43.31 32.40 -26.16
N ASP A 54 42.16 31.71 -26.06
CA ASP A 54 42.09 30.27 -26.30
C ASP A 54 41.89 30.00 -27.80
N LYS A 55 42.84 29.30 -28.43
CA LYS A 55 42.81 28.98 -29.86
C LYS A 55 41.55 28.20 -30.30
N ARG A 56 40.85 27.59 -29.39
CA ARG A 56 39.65 26.79 -29.66
C ARG A 56 38.38 27.67 -29.73
N PHE A 57 38.40 28.88 -29.14
CA PHE A 57 37.19 29.67 -28.89
C PHE A 57 37.31 31.15 -29.28
N PHE A 58 38.49 31.67 -29.64
CA PHE A 58 38.69 33.10 -29.88
C PHE A 58 37.79 33.67 -31.00
N ASP A 59 37.41 32.83 -31.98
CA ASP A 59 36.54 33.20 -33.11
C ASP A 59 35.08 32.77 -32.92
N ASN A 60 34.74 32.17 -31.75
CA ASN A 60 33.39 31.70 -31.47
C ASN A 60 32.42 32.92 -31.38
N PRO A 61 31.23 32.84 -32.04
CA PRO A 61 30.26 33.92 -31.99
C PRO A 61 29.82 34.32 -30.57
N LEU A 62 29.80 33.38 -29.60
CA LEU A 62 29.49 33.67 -28.20
C LEU A 62 30.59 34.47 -27.48
N VAL A 63 31.82 34.52 -28.05
CA VAL A 63 32.94 35.27 -27.52
C VAL A 63 33.05 36.62 -28.21
N THR A 64 32.81 36.67 -29.53
CA THR A 64 33.00 37.84 -30.38
C THR A 64 31.75 38.76 -30.45
N SER A 65 30.57 38.25 -30.11
CA SER A 65 29.31 39.01 -30.10
C SER A 65 28.54 38.78 -28.79
N ASP A 66 27.42 39.42 -28.63
CA ASP A 66 26.56 39.26 -27.44
C ASP A 66 26.20 37.77 -27.22
N PRO A 67 26.44 37.22 -26.01
CA PRO A 67 26.68 37.85 -24.70
C PRO A 67 28.16 38.07 -24.29
N PHE A 68 29.13 37.95 -25.19
CA PHE A 68 30.56 38.17 -24.95
C PHE A 68 31.09 37.27 -23.82
N VAL A 69 30.97 35.95 -23.97
CA VAL A 69 31.45 34.96 -22.99
C VAL A 69 32.95 34.88 -22.99
N ILE A 70 33.61 35.61 -22.09
CA ILE A 70 35.07 35.63 -21.97
C ILE A 70 35.61 34.57 -21.03
N PHE A 71 34.91 34.38 -19.89
CA PHE A 71 35.21 33.31 -18.94
C PHE A 71 34.18 32.22 -19.02
N TYR A 72 34.60 30.98 -18.94
CA TYR A 72 33.74 29.81 -18.84
C TYR A 72 34.29 28.79 -17.87
N ALA A 73 33.44 28.23 -16.98
CA ALA A 73 33.75 27.05 -16.21
C ALA A 73 32.53 26.14 -16.16
N GLY A 74 32.67 24.90 -16.58
CA GLY A 74 31.57 23.93 -16.65
C GLY A 74 31.93 22.58 -16.07
N VAL A 75 30.99 21.97 -15.36
CA VAL A 75 31.06 20.60 -14.84
C VAL A 75 30.02 19.76 -15.55
N VAL A 76 30.42 18.62 -16.07
CA VAL A 76 29.51 17.68 -16.72
C VAL A 76 28.63 17.04 -15.70
N LEU A 77 27.31 17.02 -15.94
CA LEU A 77 26.30 16.32 -15.16
C LEU A 77 26.16 14.92 -15.77
N LYS A 78 26.55 13.89 -15.03
CA LYS A 78 26.52 12.49 -15.48
C LYS A 78 25.45 11.69 -14.72
N SER A 79 24.83 10.73 -15.41
CA SER A 79 23.98 9.72 -14.79
C SER A 79 24.80 8.74 -13.94
N ASP A 80 24.11 7.87 -13.19
CA ASP A 80 24.74 6.77 -12.43
C ASP A 80 25.47 5.76 -13.35
N GLU A 81 25.12 5.76 -14.64
CA GLU A 81 25.76 4.95 -15.70
C GLU A 81 26.89 5.71 -16.43
N ASP A 82 27.37 6.82 -15.84
CA ASP A 82 28.41 7.70 -16.40
C ASP A 82 28.06 8.36 -17.75
N LEU A 83 26.76 8.39 -18.11
CA LEU A 83 26.29 9.03 -19.34
C LEU A 83 26.13 10.55 -19.15
N PRO A 84 26.63 11.40 -20.03
CA PRO A 84 26.50 12.85 -19.92
C PRO A 84 25.05 13.29 -20.18
N LEU A 85 24.43 13.96 -19.21
CA LEU A 85 23.07 14.46 -19.28
C LEU A 85 23.01 15.97 -19.56
N GLY A 86 24.11 16.68 -19.33
CA GLY A 86 24.20 18.12 -19.49
C GLY A 86 25.42 18.70 -18.80
N THR A 87 25.46 20.02 -18.66
CA THR A 87 26.55 20.74 -18.02
C THR A 87 26.02 21.81 -17.09
N LEU A 88 26.59 21.88 -15.88
CA LEU A 88 26.46 23.04 -15.00
C LEU A 88 27.60 23.98 -15.31
N CYS A 89 27.30 25.18 -15.80
CA CYS A 89 28.35 26.15 -16.13
C CYS A 89 28.11 27.50 -15.48
N VAL A 90 29.23 28.22 -15.25
CA VAL A 90 29.31 29.62 -14.90
C VAL A 90 30.05 30.35 -16.00
N ILE A 91 29.59 31.53 -16.40
CA ILE A 91 30.16 32.35 -17.45
C ILE A 91 30.29 33.79 -16.98
N ASP A 92 31.30 34.50 -17.52
CA ASP A 92 31.48 35.93 -17.26
C ASP A 92 31.97 36.63 -18.56
N ASN A 93 31.71 37.93 -18.64
CA ASN A 93 32.21 38.79 -19.73
C ASN A 93 33.58 39.44 -19.43
N SER A 94 34.26 39.01 -18.39
CA SER A 94 35.62 39.38 -18.02
C SER A 94 36.46 38.15 -17.70
N PRO A 95 37.79 38.20 -17.91
CA PRO A 95 38.68 37.07 -17.56
C PRO A 95 38.62 36.79 -16.07
N ARG A 96 38.63 35.50 -15.73
CA ARG A 96 38.65 35.06 -14.32
C ARG A 96 39.50 33.83 -14.11
N LYS A 97 39.95 33.67 -12.85
CA LYS A 97 40.60 32.44 -12.37
C LYS A 97 39.84 31.94 -11.14
N LEU A 98 39.42 30.69 -11.15
CA LEU A 98 38.76 30.08 -10.01
C LEU A 98 39.78 29.60 -8.96
N SER A 99 39.46 29.83 -7.69
CA SER A 99 40.20 29.23 -6.59
C SER A 99 39.79 27.76 -6.42
N ASP A 100 40.64 26.94 -5.79
CA ASP A 100 40.33 25.53 -5.48
C ASP A 100 39.04 25.36 -4.67
N LYS A 101 38.72 26.33 -3.81
CA LYS A 101 37.47 26.33 -3.05
C LYS A 101 36.25 26.47 -3.97
N GLN A 102 36.33 27.39 -4.96
CA GLN A 102 35.26 27.59 -5.95
C GLN A 102 35.07 26.39 -6.85
N ILE A 103 36.16 25.76 -7.27
CA ILE A 103 36.16 24.52 -8.06
C ILE A 103 35.48 23.39 -7.29
N ARG A 104 35.87 23.16 -6.02
CA ARG A 104 35.23 22.15 -5.15
C ARG A 104 33.73 22.43 -4.96
N SER A 105 33.35 23.69 -4.75
CA SER A 105 31.96 24.07 -4.60
C SER A 105 31.14 23.81 -5.87
N LEU A 106 31.68 24.12 -7.05
CA LEU A 106 31.01 23.86 -8.32
C LEU A 106 30.77 22.34 -8.55
N LYS A 107 31.78 21.51 -8.25
CA LYS A 107 31.67 20.05 -8.27
C LYS A 107 30.66 19.52 -7.26
N THR A 108 30.59 20.11 -6.08
CA THR A 108 29.61 19.71 -5.05
C THR A 108 28.18 20.04 -5.47
N ILE A 109 27.96 21.23 -6.02
CA ILE A 109 26.63 21.64 -6.51
C ILE A 109 26.18 20.75 -7.67
N SER A 110 27.09 20.37 -8.58
CA SER A 110 26.74 19.46 -9.68
C SER A 110 26.27 18.10 -9.17
N LYS A 111 26.91 17.53 -8.14
CA LYS A 111 26.47 16.30 -7.49
C LYS A 111 25.11 16.45 -6.80
N GLN A 112 24.85 17.58 -6.12
CA GLN A 112 23.56 17.84 -5.49
C GLN A 112 22.43 17.95 -6.53
N ILE A 113 22.71 18.59 -7.68
CA ILE A 113 21.74 18.67 -8.78
C ILE A 113 21.42 17.27 -9.31
N MET A 114 22.43 16.43 -9.52
CA MET A 114 22.20 15.06 -9.97
C MET A 114 21.40 14.22 -8.98
N ASN A 115 21.74 14.30 -7.70
CA ASN A 115 20.97 13.63 -6.64
C ASN A 115 19.50 14.06 -6.64
N LEU A 116 19.23 15.37 -6.79
CA LEU A 116 17.87 15.88 -6.84
C LEU A 116 17.10 15.39 -8.09
N LEU A 117 17.78 15.32 -9.24
CA LEU A 117 17.18 14.80 -10.48
C LEU A 117 16.83 13.32 -10.36
N ASN A 118 17.75 12.51 -9.83
CA ASN A 118 17.55 11.09 -9.60
C ASN A 118 16.42 10.84 -8.58
N TYR A 119 16.38 11.62 -7.50
CA TYR A 119 15.29 11.56 -6.53
C TYR A 119 13.94 11.86 -7.18
N LYS A 120 13.83 12.94 -7.97
CA LYS A 120 12.59 13.28 -8.69
C LYS A 120 12.16 12.18 -9.67
N LYS A 121 13.11 11.59 -10.41
CA LYS A 121 12.84 10.47 -11.33
C LYS A 121 12.29 9.26 -10.56
N SER A 122 12.92 8.90 -9.45
CA SER A 122 12.51 7.79 -8.59
C SER A 122 11.11 8.02 -8.01
N MET A 123 10.82 9.24 -7.51
CA MET A 123 9.49 9.59 -6.98
C MET A 123 8.39 9.51 -8.04
N ARG A 124 8.66 9.98 -9.27
CA ARG A 124 7.69 9.84 -10.38
C ARG A 124 7.42 8.37 -10.69
N LYS A 125 8.47 7.56 -10.81
CA LYS A 125 8.31 6.13 -11.08
C LYS A 125 7.54 5.40 -9.99
N LYS A 126 7.80 5.75 -8.71
CA LYS A 126 7.05 5.21 -7.56
C LYS A 126 5.56 5.56 -7.64
N GLU A 127 5.23 6.80 -8.00
CA GLU A 127 3.82 7.22 -8.11
C GLU A 127 3.11 6.54 -9.29
N GLU A 128 3.77 6.41 -10.44
CA GLU A 128 3.24 5.65 -11.58
C GLU A 128 2.93 4.20 -11.21
N LEU A 129 3.88 3.52 -10.54
CA LEU A 129 3.69 2.14 -10.07
C LEU A 129 2.57 2.04 -9.04
N ARG A 130 2.44 3.03 -8.14
CA ARG A 130 1.34 3.08 -7.17
C ARG A 130 -0.02 3.17 -7.86
N ILE A 131 -0.14 4.04 -8.85
CA ILE A 131 -1.38 4.20 -9.64
C ILE A 131 -1.72 2.89 -10.37
N GLN A 132 -0.75 2.25 -11.02
CA GLN A 132 -0.95 0.98 -11.72
C GLN A 132 -1.40 -0.12 -10.76
N LEU A 133 -0.78 -0.21 -9.57
CA LEU A 133 -1.13 -1.20 -8.55
C LEU A 133 -2.57 -1.01 -8.06
N VAL A 134 -2.98 0.23 -7.78
CA VAL A 134 -4.36 0.55 -7.36
C VAL A 134 -5.36 0.16 -8.46
N GLN A 135 -5.04 0.46 -9.72
CA GLN A 135 -5.91 0.11 -10.84
C GLN A 135 -6.04 -1.41 -10.99
N LYS A 136 -4.94 -2.15 -10.94
CA LYS A 136 -4.95 -3.62 -11.02
C LYS A 136 -5.72 -4.26 -9.87
N ASN A 137 -5.59 -3.71 -8.66
CA ASN A 137 -6.36 -4.20 -7.52
C ASN A 137 -7.86 -4.01 -7.73
N ARG A 138 -8.30 -2.84 -8.23
CA ARG A 138 -9.71 -2.58 -8.55
C ARG A 138 -10.24 -3.49 -9.65
N GLU A 139 -9.45 -3.76 -10.70
CA GLU A 139 -9.81 -4.70 -11.77
C GLU A 139 -10.03 -6.11 -11.19
N LEU A 140 -9.13 -6.58 -10.33
CA LEU A 140 -9.23 -7.88 -9.67
C LEU A 140 -10.46 -7.98 -8.76
N GLU A 141 -10.76 -6.95 -7.99
CA GLU A 141 -11.94 -6.88 -7.13
C GLU A 141 -13.25 -6.92 -7.94
N ARG A 142 -13.29 -6.16 -9.05
CA ARG A 142 -14.44 -6.19 -9.97
C ARG A 142 -14.63 -7.57 -10.59
N PHE A 143 -13.54 -8.20 -11.06
CA PHE A 143 -13.58 -9.55 -11.60
C PHE A 143 -14.10 -10.56 -10.56
N ALA A 144 -13.57 -10.51 -9.32
CA ALA A 144 -14.03 -11.38 -8.24
C ALA A 144 -15.52 -11.19 -7.92
N SER A 145 -16.01 -9.93 -7.95
CA SER A 145 -17.42 -9.62 -7.74
C SER A 145 -18.33 -10.22 -8.84
N ILE A 146 -17.95 -10.07 -10.09
CA ILE A 146 -18.71 -10.63 -11.23
C ILE A 146 -18.71 -12.16 -11.16
N ALA A 147 -17.53 -12.77 -10.99
CA ALA A 147 -17.40 -14.22 -10.91
C ALA A 147 -18.23 -14.81 -9.75
N ALA A 148 -18.19 -14.15 -8.58
CA ALA A 148 -19.00 -14.59 -7.45
C ALA A 148 -20.51 -14.48 -7.71
N HIS A 149 -20.96 -13.40 -8.36
CA HIS A 149 -22.36 -13.25 -8.74
C HIS A 149 -22.79 -14.38 -9.68
N ASP A 150 -22.02 -14.67 -10.71
CA ASP A 150 -22.36 -15.65 -11.74
C ASP A 150 -22.29 -17.11 -11.22
N LEU A 151 -21.55 -17.37 -10.17
CA LEU A 151 -21.50 -18.66 -9.48
C LEU A 151 -22.74 -18.92 -8.59
N LYS A 152 -23.49 -17.90 -8.16
CA LYS A 152 -24.65 -18.09 -7.28
C LYS A 152 -25.76 -18.90 -7.92
N SER A 153 -26.10 -18.62 -9.17
CA SER A 153 -27.21 -19.29 -9.88
C SER A 153 -26.96 -20.78 -10.08
N PRO A 154 -25.83 -21.23 -10.69
CA PRO A 154 -25.55 -22.66 -10.84
C PRO A 154 -25.47 -23.41 -9.50
N LEU A 155 -24.96 -22.77 -8.44
CA LEU A 155 -24.93 -23.37 -7.12
C LEU A 155 -26.31 -23.58 -6.51
N ALA A 156 -27.21 -22.59 -6.67
CA ALA A 156 -28.61 -22.73 -6.24
C ALA A 156 -29.28 -23.89 -6.99
N ASN A 157 -29.04 -24.03 -8.28
CA ASN A 157 -29.59 -25.11 -9.10
C ASN A 157 -29.06 -26.48 -8.66
N ILE A 158 -27.76 -26.63 -8.42
CA ILE A 158 -27.15 -27.89 -7.93
C ILE A 158 -27.77 -28.29 -6.58
N LYS A 159 -27.89 -27.33 -5.65
CA LYS A 159 -28.50 -27.58 -4.35
C LYS A 159 -29.97 -28.01 -4.47
N SER A 160 -30.75 -27.28 -5.30
CA SER A 160 -32.16 -27.60 -5.53
C SER A 160 -32.34 -28.98 -6.16
N ALA A 161 -31.49 -29.34 -7.12
CA ALA A 161 -31.51 -30.66 -7.75
C ALA A 161 -31.16 -31.78 -6.75
N ALA A 162 -30.15 -31.59 -5.89
CA ALA A 162 -29.80 -32.57 -4.86
C ALA A 162 -30.93 -32.77 -3.85
N ASN A 163 -31.54 -31.66 -3.36
CA ASN A 163 -32.67 -31.72 -2.45
C ASN A 163 -33.87 -32.45 -3.07
N LEU A 164 -34.25 -32.07 -4.28
CA LEU A 164 -35.37 -32.65 -5.01
C LEU A 164 -35.16 -34.15 -5.25
N PHE A 165 -33.94 -34.54 -5.64
CA PHE A 165 -33.56 -35.92 -5.83
C PHE A 165 -33.68 -36.71 -4.53
N SER A 166 -33.24 -36.14 -3.39
CA SER A 166 -33.35 -36.71 -2.06
C SER A 166 -34.84 -36.92 -1.67
N GLU A 167 -35.70 -35.90 -1.96
CA GLU A 167 -37.13 -36.01 -1.65
C GLU A 167 -37.86 -37.05 -2.50
N ILE A 168 -37.65 -37.08 -3.81
CA ILE A 168 -38.37 -37.95 -4.73
C ILE A 168 -37.95 -39.41 -4.56
N TYR A 169 -36.66 -39.67 -4.36
CA TYR A 169 -36.10 -41.03 -4.35
C TYR A 169 -35.70 -41.53 -2.97
N ALA A 170 -36.10 -40.87 -1.89
CA ALA A 170 -35.71 -41.19 -0.52
C ALA A 170 -35.86 -42.66 -0.13
N SER A 171 -36.93 -43.35 -0.63
CA SER A 171 -37.20 -44.75 -0.36
C SER A 171 -36.45 -45.75 -1.28
N GLN A 172 -35.80 -45.23 -2.35
CA GLN A 172 -35.12 -46.04 -3.37
C GLN A 172 -33.59 -45.92 -3.30
N ILE A 173 -33.09 -44.98 -2.51
CA ILE A 173 -31.66 -44.68 -2.37
C ILE A 173 -31.13 -45.54 -1.21
N ASP A 174 -30.04 -46.27 -1.49
CA ASP A 174 -29.32 -47.00 -0.45
C ASP A 174 -28.50 -46.07 0.46
N THR A 175 -27.91 -46.63 1.51
CA THR A 175 -27.09 -45.87 2.47
C THR A 175 -25.92 -45.16 1.79
N GLN A 176 -25.35 -45.73 0.75
CA GLN A 176 -24.21 -45.16 0.02
C GLN A 176 -24.66 -43.99 -0.87
N GLY A 177 -25.80 -44.11 -1.51
CA GLY A 177 -26.43 -43.00 -2.29
C GLY A 177 -26.78 -41.82 -1.42
N ASN A 178 -27.34 -42.04 -0.22
CA ASN A 178 -27.62 -40.95 0.76
C ASN A 178 -26.35 -40.25 1.20
N LEU A 179 -25.23 -40.95 1.43
CA LEU A 179 -23.94 -40.32 1.77
C LEU A 179 -23.39 -39.45 0.62
N LEU A 180 -23.59 -39.87 -0.63
CA LEU A 180 -23.19 -39.07 -1.80
C LEU A 180 -24.00 -37.80 -1.93
N ILE A 181 -25.32 -37.87 -1.74
CA ILE A 181 -26.19 -36.69 -1.78
C ILE A 181 -25.83 -35.70 -0.67
N ASP A 182 -25.67 -36.18 0.56
CA ASP A 182 -25.24 -35.36 1.70
C ASP A 182 -23.86 -34.68 1.43
N SER A 183 -22.96 -35.39 0.77
CA SER A 183 -21.67 -34.81 0.35
C SER A 183 -21.83 -33.72 -0.71
N ILE A 184 -22.76 -33.86 -1.66
CA ILE A 184 -23.08 -32.84 -2.65
C ILE A 184 -23.68 -31.61 -1.99
N GLU A 185 -24.65 -31.79 -1.09
CA GLU A 185 -25.30 -30.71 -0.37
C GLU A 185 -24.30 -29.91 0.49
N LYS A 186 -23.45 -30.61 1.25
CA LYS A 186 -22.39 -30.00 2.06
C LYS A 186 -21.39 -29.22 1.20
N SER A 187 -21.01 -29.77 0.06
CA SER A 187 -20.11 -29.12 -0.88
C SER A 187 -20.73 -27.86 -1.50
N GLY A 188 -22.03 -27.94 -1.91
CA GLY A 188 -22.79 -26.81 -2.42
C GLY A 188 -22.95 -25.69 -1.38
N GLN A 189 -23.29 -26.06 -0.14
CA GLN A 189 -23.38 -25.09 0.97
C GLN A 189 -22.03 -24.40 1.25
N ARG A 190 -20.94 -25.17 1.25
CA ARG A 190 -19.60 -24.62 1.44
C ARG A 190 -19.22 -23.65 0.32
N LEU A 191 -19.48 -24.01 -0.93
CA LEU A 191 -19.18 -23.15 -2.07
C LEU A 191 -20.03 -21.86 -2.04
N LYS A 192 -21.31 -21.95 -1.63
CA LYS A 192 -22.15 -20.78 -1.41
C LYS A 192 -21.55 -19.82 -0.37
N LEU A 193 -21.08 -20.33 0.75
CA LEU A 193 -20.43 -19.51 1.78
C LEU A 193 -19.15 -18.81 1.28
N LEU A 194 -18.36 -19.49 0.42
CA LEU A 194 -17.19 -18.90 -0.20
C LEU A 194 -17.56 -17.76 -1.18
N VAL A 195 -18.58 -17.98 -2.00
CA VAL A 195 -19.07 -16.98 -2.95
C VAL A 195 -19.65 -15.77 -2.25
N ASP A 196 -20.49 -15.97 -1.22
CA ASP A 196 -21.08 -14.89 -0.45
C ASP A 196 -20.01 -14.07 0.29
N GLY A 197 -19.02 -14.74 0.91
CA GLY A 197 -17.91 -14.06 1.57
C GLY A 197 -17.03 -13.27 0.58
N LEU A 198 -16.80 -13.79 -0.64
CA LEU A 198 -16.05 -13.07 -1.67
C LEU A 198 -16.80 -11.80 -2.11
N LEU A 199 -18.13 -11.87 -2.25
CA LEU A 199 -18.96 -10.70 -2.56
C LEU A 199 -18.93 -9.65 -1.44
N GLU A 200 -18.98 -10.06 -0.19
CA GLU A 200 -18.84 -9.14 0.94
C GLU A 200 -17.47 -8.47 0.94
N PHE A 201 -16.41 -9.23 0.70
CA PHE A 201 -15.04 -8.71 0.59
C PHE A 201 -14.89 -7.65 -0.51
N THR A 202 -15.55 -7.83 -1.67
CA THR A 202 -15.47 -6.88 -2.79
C THR A 202 -16.32 -5.62 -2.58
N LYS A 203 -17.43 -5.70 -1.82
CA LYS A 203 -18.33 -4.55 -1.57
C LYS A 203 -17.78 -3.51 -0.60
N ILE A 204 -16.73 -3.82 0.15
CA ILE A 204 -16.15 -2.92 1.16
C ILE A 204 -15.61 -1.61 0.54
N ASP A 205 -15.37 -1.55 -0.75
CA ASP A 205 -14.72 -0.39 -1.40
C ASP A 205 -15.59 0.85 -1.57
N ASP A 206 -16.90 0.71 -1.47
CA ASP A 206 -17.81 1.85 -1.61
C ASP A 206 -18.17 2.49 -0.25
N LEU A 207 -17.24 3.26 0.32
CA LEU A 207 -17.50 4.06 1.54
C LEU A 207 -18.34 5.32 1.28
N SER A 208 -18.65 5.65 0.03
CA SER A 208 -19.43 6.86 -0.31
C SER A 208 -20.83 6.86 0.29
N LEU A 209 -21.35 5.68 0.64
CA LEU A 209 -22.68 5.47 1.20
C LEU A 209 -22.73 5.41 2.73
N VAL A 210 -21.59 5.48 3.44
CA VAL A 210 -21.55 5.30 4.90
C VAL A 210 -21.01 6.54 5.59
N THR A 211 -21.76 7.10 6.53
CA THR A 211 -21.36 8.28 7.30
C THR A 211 -20.76 7.91 8.65
N LYS A 212 -19.74 8.66 9.06
CA LYS A 212 -19.10 8.54 10.38
C LYS A 212 -20.01 9.12 11.45
N THR A 213 -20.46 8.31 12.40
CA THR A 213 -21.39 8.71 13.48
C THR A 213 -20.85 8.35 14.85
N LYS A 214 -21.49 8.85 15.92
CA LYS A 214 -21.20 8.45 17.30
C LYS A 214 -21.77 7.07 17.57
N VAL A 215 -20.94 6.13 17.96
CA VAL A 215 -21.30 4.75 18.32
C VAL A 215 -21.17 4.58 19.83
N ASN A 216 -22.23 4.14 20.50
CA ASN A 216 -22.18 3.80 21.90
C ASN A 216 -21.67 2.36 22.07
N LEU A 217 -20.52 2.18 22.71
CA LEU A 217 -19.82 0.89 22.83
C LEU A 217 -20.60 -0.12 23.69
N ILE A 218 -21.28 0.34 24.73
CA ILE A 218 -22.09 -0.55 25.60
C ILE A 218 -23.28 -1.10 24.82
N LYS A 219 -23.99 -0.23 24.07
CA LYS A 219 -25.11 -0.65 23.25
C LYS A 219 -24.65 -1.61 22.17
N LEU A 220 -23.58 -1.26 21.46
CA LEU A 220 -22.96 -2.08 20.41
C LEU A 220 -22.66 -3.49 20.92
N THR A 221 -21.95 -3.60 22.05
CA THR A 221 -21.57 -4.92 22.62
C THR A 221 -22.80 -5.73 22.99
N LYS A 222 -23.85 -5.10 23.58
CA LYS A 222 -25.11 -5.77 23.91
C LYS A 222 -25.83 -6.27 22.65
N ASP A 223 -25.92 -5.46 21.62
CA ASP A 223 -26.58 -5.82 20.37
C ASP A 223 -25.85 -6.98 19.66
N LEU A 224 -24.52 -6.93 19.64
CA LEU A 224 -23.68 -8.01 19.10
C LEU A 224 -23.86 -9.32 19.92
N THR A 225 -23.92 -9.24 21.25
CA THR A 225 -24.14 -10.43 22.09
C THR A 225 -25.48 -11.08 21.77
N LYS A 226 -26.56 -10.29 21.56
CA LYS A 226 -27.87 -10.81 21.17
C LYS A 226 -27.84 -11.45 19.77
N LEU A 227 -27.14 -10.83 18.80
CA LEU A 227 -27.03 -11.30 17.41
C LEU A 227 -26.31 -12.65 17.32
N ILE A 228 -25.24 -12.83 18.08
CA ILE A 228 -24.40 -14.04 18.06
C ILE A 228 -25.08 -15.22 18.79
N GLY A 229 -26.05 -14.93 19.62
CA GLY A 229 -26.86 -15.89 20.35
C GLY A 229 -26.57 -15.89 21.85
N ASN A 230 -27.63 -15.67 22.60
CA ASN A 230 -27.59 -15.69 24.08
C ASN A 230 -27.66 -17.16 24.55
N LYS A 231 -26.51 -17.86 24.49
CA LYS A 231 -26.37 -19.23 24.99
C LYS A 231 -25.62 -19.18 26.32
N ASP A 232 -26.02 -20.00 27.28
CA ASP A 232 -25.41 -20.08 28.62
C ASP A 232 -23.90 -20.41 28.61
N ASN A 233 -23.38 -20.80 27.47
CA ASN A 233 -21.98 -21.13 27.26
C ASN A 233 -21.16 -20.00 26.64
N ILE A 234 -21.66 -18.76 26.57
CA ILE A 234 -20.99 -17.60 25.99
C ILE A 234 -20.94 -16.45 26.98
N LYS A 235 -19.75 -15.89 27.22
CA LYS A 235 -19.57 -14.72 28.07
C LYS A 235 -18.79 -13.65 27.30
N ILE A 236 -19.44 -12.53 27.02
CA ILE A 236 -18.83 -11.38 26.37
C ILE A 236 -18.73 -10.23 27.36
N SER A 237 -17.54 -9.68 27.55
CA SER A 237 -17.27 -8.55 28.45
C SER A 237 -16.68 -7.37 27.68
N LEU A 238 -17.06 -6.16 28.13
CA LEU A 238 -16.50 -4.90 27.59
C LEU A 238 -15.70 -4.20 28.69
N ASN A 239 -14.45 -3.89 28.41
CA ASN A 239 -13.57 -3.13 29.27
C ASN A 239 -13.12 -1.84 28.57
N THR A 240 -13.68 -0.71 28.98
CA THR A 240 -13.37 0.60 28.39
C THR A 240 -13.74 1.74 29.32
N LYS A 241 -12.97 2.84 29.23
CA LYS A 241 -13.34 4.12 29.83
C LYS A 241 -14.16 5.00 28.86
N LEU A 242 -14.28 4.59 27.61
CA LEU A 242 -14.97 5.34 26.56
C LEU A 242 -16.44 4.92 26.50
N THR A 243 -17.35 5.90 26.55
CA THR A 243 -18.78 5.63 26.37
C THR A 243 -19.13 5.58 24.87
N THR A 244 -18.54 6.46 24.08
CA THR A 244 -18.82 6.62 22.66
C THR A 244 -17.55 6.87 21.86
N ILE A 245 -17.54 6.38 20.62
CA ILE A 245 -16.48 6.68 19.62
C ILE A 245 -17.13 7.21 18.35
N LYS A 246 -16.40 7.98 17.55
CA LYS A 246 -16.87 8.47 16.24
C LYS A 246 -16.28 7.61 15.13
N THR A 247 -17.10 6.75 14.52
CA THR A 247 -16.66 5.82 13.48
C THR A 247 -17.80 5.46 12.52
N TYR A 248 -17.57 4.54 11.62
CA TYR A 248 -18.57 3.97 10.70
C TYR A 248 -19.21 2.74 11.35
N PRO A 249 -20.50 2.82 11.83
CA PRO A 249 -21.12 1.76 12.62
C PRO A 249 -21.11 0.41 11.91
N ILE A 250 -21.57 0.36 10.66
CA ILE A 250 -21.69 -0.88 9.87
C ILE A 250 -20.34 -1.59 9.74
N LEU A 251 -19.26 -0.83 9.52
CA LEU A 251 -17.92 -1.41 9.36
C LEU A 251 -17.37 -1.92 10.70
N LEU A 252 -17.61 -1.20 11.80
CA LEU A 252 -17.22 -1.65 13.13
C LEU A 252 -17.99 -2.91 13.53
N ASP A 253 -19.30 -2.94 13.27
CA ASP A 253 -20.15 -4.12 13.48
C ASP A 253 -19.58 -5.33 12.73
N GLN A 254 -19.24 -5.16 11.45
CA GLN A 254 -18.71 -6.24 10.63
C GLN A 254 -17.34 -6.74 11.13
N ILE A 255 -16.46 -5.85 11.60
CA ILE A 255 -15.18 -6.25 12.24
C ILE A 255 -15.46 -7.12 13.47
N LEU A 256 -16.31 -6.63 14.39
CA LEU A 256 -16.54 -7.30 15.66
C LEU A 256 -17.35 -8.61 15.49
N ILE A 257 -18.34 -8.64 14.61
CA ILE A 257 -19.08 -9.88 14.26
C ILE A 257 -18.11 -10.96 13.76
N ASN A 258 -17.22 -10.62 12.84
CA ASN A 258 -16.24 -11.57 12.31
C ASN A 258 -15.30 -12.08 13.41
N LEU A 259 -14.76 -11.20 14.26
CA LEU A 259 -13.84 -11.60 15.32
C LEU A 259 -14.57 -12.45 16.39
N PHE A 260 -15.72 -12.00 16.88
CA PHE A 260 -16.50 -12.73 17.90
C PHE A 260 -17.00 -14.08 17.38
N SER A 261 -17.51 -14.11 16.13
CA SER A 261 -17.96 -15.35 15.50
C SER A 261 -16.81 -16.35 15.35
N ASN A 262 -15.60 -15.89 14.98
CA ASN A 262 -14.43 -16.74 14.93
C ASN A 262 -14.05 -17.29 16.31
N SER A 263 -14.03 -16.44 17.35
CA SER A 263 -13.73 -16.87 18.72
C SER A 263 -14.69 -17.96 19.20
N LEU A 264 -15.99 -17.83 18.87
CA LEU A 264 -16.99 -18.83 19.24
C LEU A 264 -16.86 -20.12 18.41
N LYS A 265 -16.68 -19.98 17.11
CA LYS A 265 -16.60 -21.08 16.16
C LYS A 265 -15.45 -22.05 16.46
N TYR A 266 -14.31 -21.50 16.87
CA TYR A 266 -13.10 -22.26 17.17
C TYR A 266 -12.89 -22.50 18.66
N SER A 267 -13.82 -22.08 19.53
CA SER A 267 -13.71 -22.36 20.96
C SER A 267 -13.78 -23.86 21.27
N ASN A 268 -12.86 -24.34 22.08
CA ASN A 268 -12.84 -25.70 22.62
C ASN A 268 -13.18 -25.76 24.12
N LYS A 269 -13.75 -24.67 24.66
CA LYS A 269 -14.09 -24.53 26.08
C LYS A 269 -15.60 -24.71 26.33
N LYS A 270 -15.95 -25.17 27.55
CA LYS A 270 -17.36 -25.23 27.97
C LYS A 270 -18.04 -23.86 27.96
N ILE A 271 -17.31 -22.82 28.34
CA ILE A 271 -17.72 -21.43 28.27
C ILE A 271 -16.71 -20.69 27.39
N ALA A 272 -17.19 -20.16 26.27
CA ALA A 272 -16.41 -19.28 25.42
C ALA A 272 -16.41 -17.87 26.02
N GLU A 273 -15.25 -17.40 26.42
CA GLU A 273 -15.08 -16.05 26.97
C GLU A 273 -14.45 -15.14 25.92
N ILE A 274 -15.08 -14.00 25.68
CA ILE A 274 -14.60 -12.96 24.78
C ILE A 274 -14.51 -11.65 25.55
N GLU A 275 -13.36 -11.01 25.59
CA GLU A 275 -13.14 -9.72 26.19
C GLU A 275 -12.84 -8.69 25.12
N LEU A 276 -13.63 -7.61 25.06
CA LEU A 276 -13.42 -6.45 24.21
C LEU A 276 -12.84 -5.32 25.05
N ASN A 277 -11.59 -4.98 24.80
CA ASN A 277 -10.92 -3.81 25.38
C ASN A 277 -10.88 -2.68 24.37
N VAL A 278 -11.33 -1.47 24.77
CA VAL A 278 -11.30 -0.29 23.90
C VAL A 278 -10.65 0.88 24.63
N SER A 279 -9.66 1.46 23.98
CA SER A 279 -8.94 2.65 24.44
C SER A 279 -8.68 3.62 23.29
N GLU A 280 -8.08 4.75 23.56
CA GLU A 280 -7.72 5.72 22.52
C GLU A 280 -6.36 6.36 22.78
N ASN A 281 -5.72 6.81 21.69
CA ASN A 281 -4.58 7.72 21.73
C ASN A 281 -4.91 9.02 20.98
N SER A 282 -3.93 9.86 20.68
CA SER A 282 -4.13 11.15 19.99
C SER A 282 -4.77 11.03 18.62
N SER A 283 -4.56 9.93 17.88
CA SER A 283 -4.96 9.79 16.48
C SER A 283 -5.88 8.60 16.18
N HIS A 284 -5.93 7.60 17.07
CA HIS A 284 -6.65 6.34 16.83
C HIS A 284 -7.44 5.88 18.04
N TYR A 285 -8.50 5.14 17.78
CA TYR A 285 -9.12 4.21 18.74
C TYR A 285 -8.40 2.87 18.63
N LEU A 286 -8.10 2.25 19.78
CA LEU A 286 -7.37 1.00 19.91
C LEU A 286 -8.31 -0.07 20.48
N PHE A 287 -8.36 -1.21 19.83
CA PHE A 287 -9.23 -2.33 20.19
C PHE A 287 -8.39 -3.58 20.41
N ILE A 288 -8.76 -4.35 21.42
CA ILE A 288 -8.23 -5.69 21.67
C ILE A 288 -9.42 -6.61 21.85
N VAL A 289 -9.55 -7.61 20.99
CA VAL A 289 -10.51 -8.72 21.15
C VAL A 289 -9.72 -9.93 21.59
N LYS A 290 -9.96 -10.35 22.83
CA LYS A 290 -9.30 -11.50 23.45
C LYS A 290 -10.28 -12.64 23.61
N ASP A 291 -9.86 -13.86 23.28
CA ASP A 291 -10.60 -15.09 23.51
C ASP A 291 -9.81 -16.12 24.33
N ASN A 292 -10.51 -17.09 24.90
CA ASN A 292 -9.96 -18.21 25.65
C ASN A 292 -9.89 -19.50 24.82
N GLY A 293 -9.87 -19.40 23.50
CA GLY A 293 -9.88 -20.53 22.56
C GLY A 293 -8.58 -21.33 22.49
N PRO A 294 -8.41 -22.17 21.47
CA PRO A 294 -7.25 -23.04 21.33
C PRO A 294 -5.96 -22.30 20.96
N GLY A 295 -6.04 -21.01 20.62
CA GLY A 295 -4.91 -20.23 20.15
C GLY A 295 -4.54 -20.52 18.69
N ILE A 296 -3.51 -19.82 18.20
CA ILE A 296 -3.05 -19.82 16.81
C ILE A 296 -1.54 -20.02 16.76
N SER A 297 -1.09 -21.02 16.02
CA SER A 297 0.33 -21.31 15.87
C SER A 297 1.11 -20.12 15.27
N LYS A 298 2.36 -19.92 15.68
CA LYS A 298 3.22 -18.83 15.19
C LYS A 298 3.30 -18.75 13.67
N LYS A 299 3.34 -19.90 13.00
CA LYS A 299 3.37 -19.99 11.53
C LYS A 299 2.12 -19.35 10.88
N ASN A 300 0.97 -19.52 11.49
CA ASN A 300 -0.30 -19.07 10.94
C ASN A 300 -0.62 -17.60 11.28
N GLN A 301 -0.04 -17.02 12.34
CA GLN A 301 -0.35 -15.65 12.79
C GLN A 301 -0.09 -14.58 11.73
N THR A 302 0.87 -14.78 10.84
CA THR A 302 1.16 -13.84 9.74
C THR A 302 0.25 -14.06 8.52
N THR A 303 -0.27 -15.27 8.33
CA THR A 303 -0.99 -15.66 7.10
C THR A 303 -2.51 -15.69 7.26
N ILE A 304 -3.05 -15.76 8.48
CA ILE A 304 -4.51 -15.84 8.75
C ILE A 304 -5.32 -14.68 8.20
N PHE A 305 -4.69 -13.55 7.92
CA PHE A 305 -5.33 -12.37 7.31
C PHE A 305 -5.31 -12.41 5.77
N ASN A 306 -4.71 -13.43 5.16
CA ASN A 306 -4.76 -13.60 3.71
C ASN A 306 -6.06 -14.29 3.31
N LEU A 307 -6.54 -13.95 2.12
CA LEU A 307 -7.76 -14.51 1.57
C LEU A 307 -7.65 -16.04 1.43
N PHE A 308 -8.69 -16.77 1.82
CA PHE A 308 -8.77 -18.24 1.79
C PHE A 308 -7.78 -18.98 2.73
N GLN A 309 -7.10 -18.30 3.63
CA GLN A 309 -6.24 -18.93 4.63
C GLN A 309 -7.04 -19.35 5.86
N ILE A 310 -6.79 -20.57 6.32
CA ILE A 310 -7.46 -21.18 7.46
C ILE A 310 -6.36 -21.70 8.41
N ALA A 311 -6.42 -21.29 9.68
CA ALA A 311 -5.43 -21.68 10.69
C ALA A 311 -5.71 -23.07 11.29
N SER A 312 -6.98 -23.49 11.33
CA SER A 312 -7.43 -24.79 11.87
C SER A 312 -8.16 -25.57 10.78
N ALA A 313 -8.01 -26.89 10.78
CA ALA A 313 -8.65 -27.74 9.80
C ALA A 313 -10.17 -27.74 9.92
N GLU A 314 -10.72 -27.76 11.16
CA GLU A 314 -12.14 -27.84 11.44
C GLU A 314 -12.52 -26.99 12.68
N ASP A 315 -13.76 -26.53 12.73
CA ASP A 315 -14.33 -25.87 13.89
C ASP A 315 -14.90 -26.93 14.90
N GLN A 316 -15.44 -26.47 16.02
CA GLN A 316 -16.05 -27.34 17.03
C GLN A 316 -17.23 -28.18 16.51
N PHE A 317 -17.76 -27.87 15.34
CA PHE A 317 -18.87 -28.58 14.68
C PHE A 317 -18.40 -29.46 13.49
N GLY A 318 -17.08 -29.59 13.27
CA GLY A 318 -16.52 -30.33 12.15
C GLY A 318 -16.57 -29.58 10.81
N ASN A 319 -16.92 -28.29 10.81
CA ASN A 319 -16.98 -27.49 9.57
C ASN A 319 -15.65 -26.79 9.31
N LYS A 320 -15.22 -26.78 8.05
CA LYS A 320 -14.07 -25.98 7.63
C LYS A 320 -14.50 -24.52 7.43
N GLY A 321 -13.71 -23.60 7.96
CA GLY A 321 -13.88 -22.18 7.70
C GLY A 321 -13.72 -21.84 6.20
N ASN A 322 -14.16 -20.64 5.81
CA ASN A 322 -14.00 -20.15 4.42
C ASN A 322 -12.73 -19.31 4.21
N GLY A 323 -12.05 -18.91 5.29
CA GLY A 323 -10.81 -18.11 5.20
C GLY A 323 -11.01 -16.68 4.66
N ILE A 324 -12.25 -16.14 4.70
CA ILE A 324 -12.56 -14.81 4.17
C ILE A 324 -12.75 -13.80 5.29
N GLY A 325 -13.28 -14.20 6.44
CA GLY A 325 -13.65 -13.30 7.54
C GLY A 325 -12.51 -12.42 8.06
N LEU A 326 -11.34 -13.00 8.36
CA LEU A 326 -10.18 -12.23 8.83
C LEU A 326 -9.54 -11.37 7.73
N ALA A 327 -9.58 -11.80 6.48
CA ALA A 327 -9.16 -10.98 5.34
C ALA A 327 -10.08 -9.75 5.18
N THR A 328 -11.40 -9.94 5.34
CA THR A 328 -12.40 -8.87 5.39
C THR A 328 -12.14 -7.89 6.53
N VAL A 329 -11.86 -8.39 7.73
CA VAL A 329 -11.51 -7.57 8.90
C VAL A 329 -10.29 -6.71 8.61
N LYS A 330 -9.22 -7.30 8.08
CA LYS A 330 -8.00 -6.56 7.70
C LYS A 330 -8.29 -5.48 6.67
N LYS A 331 -9.02 -5.79 5.60
CA LYS A 331 -9.39 -4.84 4.55
C LYS A 331 -10.18 -3.65 5.11
N ILE A 332 -11.16 -3.89 5.99
CA ILE A 332 -11.95 -2.83 6.63
C ILE A 332 -11.05 -1.94 7.50
N ILE A 333 -10.20 -2.54 8.33
CA ILE A 333 -9.32 -1.80 9.25
C ILE A 333 -8.33 -0.93 8.47
N GLU A 334 -7.69 -1.47 7.42
CA GLU A 334 -6.79 -0.71 6.55
C GLU A 334 -7.52 0.47 5.88
N LYS A 335 -8.76 0.27 5.46
CA LYS A 335 -9.61 1.32 4.91
C LYS A 335 -9.99 2.40 5.91
N LEU A 336 -10.13 2.03 7.18
CA LEU A 336 -10.35 2.95 8.30
C LEU A 336 -9.03 3.62 8.79
N GLY A 337 -7.93 3.47 8.05
CA GLY A 337 -6.63 4.07 8.35
C GLY A 337 -5.89 3.42 9.51
N GLY A 338 -6.25 2.19 9.87
CA GLY A 338 -5.68 1.45 10.97
C GLY A 338 -4.78 0.28 10.57
N LYS A 339 -4.43 -0.53 11.56
CA LYS A 339 -3.65 -1.76 11.41
C LYS A 339 -4.23 -2.84 12.30
N ILE A 340 -4.03 -4.11 11.92
CA ILE A 340 -4.38 -5.28 12.73
C ILE A 340 -3.19 -6.23 12.85
N HIS A 341 -3.05 -6.84 14.02
CA HIS A 341 -2.16 -7.97 14.26
C HIS A 341 -2.77 -8.89 15.31
N VAL A 342 -2.25 -10.10 15.42
CA VAL A 342 -2.67 -11.08 16.42
C VAL A 342 -1.49 -11.45 17.32
N GLN A 343 -1.77 -11.65 18.60
CA GLN A 343 -0.86 -12.25 19.57
C GLN A 343 -1.55 -13.49 20.12
N SER A 344 -0.92 -14.64 20.00
CA SER A 344 -1.52 -15.89 20.42
C SER A 344 -0.47 -16.94 20.78
N GLU A 345 -0.84 -17.80 21.73
CA GLU A 345 -0.09 -18.99 22.10
C GLU A 345 -1.05 -20.17 22.07
N GLU A 346 -0.61 -21.29 21.47
CA GLU A 346 -1.43 -22.50 21.39
C GLU A 346 -1.87 -22.94 22.79
N GLY A 347 -3.15 -23.19 22.96
CA GLY A 347 -3.80 -23.55 24.23
C GLY A 347 -4.19 -22.39 25.14
N LYS A 348 -3.77 -21.15 24.87
CA LYS A 348 -4.03 -19.97 25.72
C LYS A 348 -4.97 -18.93 25.13
N GLY A 349 -5.53 -19.19 23.94
CA GLY A 349 -6.40 -18.26 23.23
C GLY A 349 -5.68 -17.31 22.30
N ALA A 350 -6.40 -16.33 21.79
CA ALA A 350 -5.86 -15.32 20.88
C ALA A 350 -6.29 -13.91 21.29
N GLU A 351 -5.42 -12.93 21.02
CA GLU A 351 -5.68 -11.51 21.17
C GLU A 351 -5.50 -10.82 19.82
N PHE A 352 -6.60 -10.32 19.25
CA PHE A 352 -6.61 -9.53 18.04
C PHE A 352 -6.52 -8.05 18.39
N HIS A 353 -5.41 -7.42 18.09
CA HIS A 353 -5.16 -6.01 18.31
C HIS A 353 -5.39 -5.23 17.01
N PHE A 354 -6.29 -4.25 17.05
CA PHE A 354 -6.48 -3.39 15.88
C PHE A 354 -6.70 -1.92 16.25
N SER A 355 -6.47 -1.04 15.28
CA SER A 355 -6.70 0.39 15.43
C SER A 355 -7.60 0.91 14.31
N ILE A 356 -8.31 2.02 14.55
CA ILE A 356 -9.03 2.78 13.53
C ILE A 356 -8.79 4.28 13.74
N SER A 357 -8.69 5.06 12.67
CA SER A 357 -8.48 6.51 12.76
C SER A 357 -9.71 7.23 13.34
N LYS A 358 -9.45 8.24 14.20
CA LYS A 358 -10.47 9.12 14.78
C LYS A 358 -11.21 9.98 13.75
#